data_5d2c26aedaa84c37c172cea6ed169604
#
_entry.id   5d2c26aedaa84c37c172cea6ed169604
#
_cell.length_a   1.000
_cell.length_b   1.000
_cell.length_c   1.000
_cell.angle_alpha   90.00
_cell.angle_beta   90.00
_cell.angle_gamma   90.00
#
_symmetry.space_group_name_H-M   'P 1'
#
loop_
_entity.id
_entity.type
_entity.pdbx_description
1 polymer ?
#
loop_
_entity_poly.entity_id
_entity_poly.type
_entity_poly.pdbx_seq_one_letter_code
_entity_poly.pdbx_strand_id
1 'polypeptide(L)'
;MKRLPKIISHINSSVDGRLVADRWTLPFNGKDIEDVLSVYTEIKDGYSADAWILGRNSVQKHFFSETFDNGTFTSATTFQTYIGHRDSKRSLVIFDSKGLIRYTDDKVYGDNIIAVLGENVSEEYLEFLRQTGISYLFAGADGYDYEKALHILYDEFAMRLVLLDGGGMLNGLFLKKQFIDELSLVIYSGIDALSGISSIYEYKGKDCEYPAYGQSLELMDMKQCRDGVIWLKYKIHKKDNNHE
;
A
#
# COMPACT_ATOMS: atom_id res chain seq x y z
N MET A 1 -12.46 20.24 8.47
CA MET A 1 -11.37 19.25 8.56
C MET A 1 -11.64 18.19 7.53
N LYS A 2 -10.66 17.85 6.68
CA LYS A 2 -10.77 16.73 5.73
C LYS A 2 -10.89 15.43 6.52
N ARG A 3 -11.89 14.61 6.20
CA ARG A 3 -12.11 13.31 6.85
C ARG A 3 -11.33 12.23 6.10
N LEU A 4 -10.04 12.08 6.41
CA LEU A 4 -9.18 11.03 5.88
C LEU A 4 -8.76 10.08 6.99
N PRO A 5 -8.51 8.79 6.69
CA PRO A 5 -7.91 7.90 7.67
C PRO A 5 -6.49 8.37 8.03
N LYS A 6 -6.04 8.06 9.23
CA LYS A 6 -4.62 8.17 9.58
C LYS A 6 -3.85 7.14 8.77
N ILE A 7 -2.76 7.56 8.13
CA ILE A 7 -1.93 6.68 7.31
C ILE A 7 -0.55 6.53 7.92
N ILE A 8 -0.19 5.29 8.22
CA ILE A 8 1.15 4.90 8.64
C ILE A 8 1.82 4.15 7.49
N SER A 9 2.88 4.70 6.93
CA SER A 9 3.71 3.97 5.96
C SER A 9 4.50 2.92 6.73
N HIS A 10 4.08 1.65 6.64
CA HIS A 10 4.73 0.52 7.31
C HIS A 10 5.53 -0.27 6.30
N ILE A 11 6.85 -0.24 6.43
CA ILE A 11 7.76 -0.70 5.38
C ILE A 11 8.83 -1.60 5.99
N ASN A 12 9.12 -2.72 5.31
CA ASN A 12 10.31 -3.52 5.54
C ASN A 12 11.35 -3.23 4.45
N SER A 13 12.61 -3.01 4.83
CA SER A 13 13.69 -2.77 3.87
C SER A 13 15.02 -3.39 4.32
N SER A 14 15.92 -3.58 3.36
CA SER A 14 17.35 -3.80 3.67
C SER A 14 17.98 -2.55 4.29
N VAL A 15 19.20 -2.68 4.81
CA VAL A 15 20.00 -1.55 5.37
C VAL A 15 20.21 -0.44 4.34
N ASP A 16 20.32 -0.80 3.05
CA ASP A 16 20.47 0.15 1.94
C ASP A 16 19.13 0.59 1.32
N GLY A 17 18.00 0.34 2.01
CA GLY A 17 16.67 0.87 1.68
C GLY A 17 15.97 0.19 0.51
N ARG A 18 16.32 -1.07 0.16
CA ARG A 18 15.70 -1.82 -0.93
C ARG A 18 14.51 -2.65 -0.44
N LEU A 19 13.54 -2.91 -1.36
CA LEU A 19 12.28 -3.59 -1.03
C LEU A 19 12.21 -5.05 -1.48
N VAL A 20 13.18 -5.55 -2.27
CA VAL A 20 13.11 -6.89 -2.85
C VAL A 20 13.85 -7.88 -1.94
N ALA A 21 13.12 -8.49 -1.00
CA ALA A 21 13.68 -9.34 0.06
C ALA A 21 14.45 -10.56 -0.49
N ASP A 22 14.01 -11.16 -1.60
CA ASP A 22 14.66 -12.31 -2.24
C ASP A 22 16.12 -12.05 -2.68
N ARG A 23 16.53 -10.78 -2.66
CA ARG A 23 17.85 -10.32 -3.08
C ARG A 23 18.76 -9.96 -1.91
N TRP A 24 18.23 -9.93 -0.69
CA TRP A 24 19.00 -9.49 0.46
C TRP A 24 19.99 -10.56 0.92
N THR A 25 21.07 -10.13 1.54
CA THR A 25 22.00 -11.06 2.18
C THR A 25 21.29 -11.89 3.23
N LEU A 26 21.71 -13.15 3.37
CA LEU A 26 21.12 -14.07 4.35
C LEU A 26 21.40 -13.63 5.81
N PRO A 27 20.58 -14.09 6.77
CA PRO A 27 20.79 -13.80 8.18
C PRO A 27 22.17 -14.27 8.68
N PHE A 28 22.88 -13.42 9.43
CA PHE A 28 24.24 -13.69 9.95
C PHE A 28 24.30 -14.89 10.90
N ASN A 29 23.19 -15.26 11.50
CA ASN A 29 23.09 -16.35 12.49
C ASN A 29 22.62 -17.68 11.90
N GLY A 30 22.52 -17.77 10.58
CA GLY A 30 22.09 -19.00 9.88
C GLY A 30 20.61 -19.36 9.99
N LYS A 31 19.76 -18.47 10.53
CA LYS A 31 18.30 -18.66 10.53
C LYS A 31 17.75 -18.56 9.12
N ASP A 32 16.53 -19.05 8.95
CA ASP A 32 15.75 -18.82 7.74
C ASP A 32 15.41 -17.31 7.64
N ILE A 33 15.47 -16.77 6.43
CA ILE A 33 15.12 -15.36 6.18
C ILE A 33 13.67 -15.06 6.57
N GLU A 34 12.76 -16.00 6.35
CA GLU A 34 11.33 -15.88 6.67
C GLU A 34 11.12 -15.70 8.19
N ASP A 35 11.91 -16.39 9.03
CA ASP A 35 11.85 -16.22 10.48
C ASP A 35 12.22 -14.80 10.91
N VAL A 36 13.18 -14.18 10.22
CA VAL A 36 13.61 -12.83 10.52
C VAL A 36 12.59 -11.80 9.98
N LEU A 37 12.05 -12.05 8.78
CA LEU A 37 11.01 -11.20 8.17
C LEU A 37 9.70 -11.22 8.96
N SER A 38 9.41 -12.26 9.75
CA SER A 38 8.22 -12.32 10.60
C SER A 38 8.14 -11.18 11.62
N VAL A 39 9.26 -10.55 11.98
CA VAL A 39 9.29 -9.34 12.84
C VAL A 39 8.45 -8.21 12.23
N TYR A 40 8.49 -8.04 10.91
CA TYR A 40 7.68 -7.06 10.21
C TYR A 40 6.17 -7.32 10.39
N THR A 41 5.74 -8.57 10.21
CA THR A 41 4.34 -8.97 10.36
C THR A 41 3.86 -8.82 11.81
N GLU A 42 4.68 -9.19 12.79
CA GLU A 42 4.35 -9.01 14.21
C GLU A 42 4.13 -7.53 14.57
N ILE A 43 4.98 -6.64 14.05
CA ILE A 43 4.82 -5.19 14.25
C ILE A 43 3.55 -4.68 13.55
N LYS A 44 3.29 -5.14 12.31
CA LYS A 44 2.09 -4.82 11.54
C LYS A 44 0.81 -5.15 12.30
N ASP A 45 0.73 -6.35 12.84
CA ASP A 45 -0.44 -6.81 13.58
C ASP A 45 -0.65 -6.03 14.89
N GLY A 46 0.42 -5.54 15.51
CA GLY A 46 0.38 -4.70 16.71
C GLY A 46 -0.31 -3.34 16.50
N TYR A 47 -0.46 -2.85 15.26
CA TYR A 47 -1.14 -1.58 14.97
C TYR A 47 -2.65 -1.65 15.07
N SER A 48 -3.27 -2.84 15.02
CA SER A 48 -4.73 -3.01 14.97
C SER A 48 -5.40 -2.11 13.92
N ALA A 49 -4.76 -2.00 12.74
CA ALA A 49 -5.25 -1.17 11.65
C ALA A 49 -6.52 -1.76 11.00
N ASP A 50 -7.38 -0.88 10.47
CA ASP A 50 -8.60 -1.27 9.76
C ASP A 50 -8.29 -1.86 8.37
N ALA A 51 -7.18 -1.41 7.77
CA ALA A 51 -6.75 -1.87 6.45
C ALA A 51 -5.23 -1.72 6.25
N TRP A 52 -4.76 -2.40 5.21
CA TRP A 52 -3.45 -2.19 4.63
C TRP A 52 -3.56 -2.00 3.11
N ILE A 53 -2.70 -1.16 2.55
CA ILE A 53 -2.75 -0.72 1.16
C ILE A 53 -1.57 -1.29 0.38
N LEU A 54 -1.84 -1.88 -0.78
CA LEU A 54 -0.86 -2.26 -1.77
C LEU A 54 -1.19 -1.72 -3.17
N GLY A 55 -0.16 -1.51 -3.97
CA GLY A 55 -0.32 -1.28 -5.40
C GLY A 55 -0.45 -2.59 -6.17
N ARG A 56 -1.12 -2.54 -7.34
CA ARG A 56 -1.36 -3.70 -8.22
C ARG A 56 -0.11 -4.55 -8.45
N ASN A 57 1.03 -3.93 -8.79
CA ASN A 57 2.24 -4.69 -9.14
C ASN A 57 2.74 -5.56 -7.98
N SER A 58 2.64 -5.06 -6.74
CA SER A 58 2.99 -5.84 -5.54
C SER A 58 2.02 -7.01 -5.36
N VAL A 59 0.73 -6.76 -5.56
CA VAL A 59 -0.31 -7.79 -5.44
C VAL A 59 -0.16 -8.88 -6.50
N GLN A 60 0.10 -8.51 -7.76
CA GLN A 60 0.33 -9.49 -8.83
C GLN A 60 1.61 -10.30 -8.62
N LYS A 61 2.65 -9.70 -8.03
CA LYS A 61 3.89 -10.41 -7.73
C LYS A 61 3.73 -11.46 -6.63
N HIS A 62 2.91 -11.19 -5.60
CA HIS A 62 2.90 -11.98 -4.37
C HIS A 62 1.64 -12.81 -4.15
N PHE A 63 0.49 -12.46 -4.78
CA PHE A 63 -0.80 -13.08 -4.47
C PHE A 63 -1.57 -13.54 -5.69
N PHE A 64 -1.78 -12.69 -6.69
CA PHE A 64 -2.61 -12.96 -7.86
C PHE A 64 -1.84 -12.63 -9.14
N SER A 65 -1.09 -13.58 -9.67
CA SER A 65 -0.21 -13.36 -10.84
C SER A 65 -0.95 -13.22 -12.16
N GLU A 66 -2.21 -13.68 -12.24
CA GLU A 66 -2.98 -13.66 -13.48
C GLU A 66 -3.60 -12.28 -13.76
N THR A 67 -3.67 -11.93 -15.04
CA THR A 67 -4.36 -10.74 -15.50
C THR A 67 -5.76 -11.10 -15.95
N PHE A 68 -6.74 -10.28 -15.59
CA PHE A 68 -8.12 -10.42 -16.07
C PHE A 68 -8.18 -10.12 -17.57
N ASP A 69 -8.76 -11.04 -18.33
CA ASP A 69 -9.02 -10.86 -19.76
C ASP A 69 -10.40 -10.22 -19.93
N ASN A 70 -10.42 -8.97 -20.40
CA ASN A 70 -11.67 -8.24 -20.64
C ASN A 70 -12.43 -8.70 -21.89
N GLY A 71 -11.87 -9.64 -22.70
CA GLY A 71 -12.51 -10.07 -23.95
C GLY A 71 -12.87 -8.87 -24.83
N THR A 72 -14.17 -8.75 -25.18
CA THR A 72 -14.70 -7.55 -25.83
C THR A 72 -14.99 -6.49 -24.79
N PHE A 73 -14.16 -5.44 -24.73
CA PHE A 73 -14.28 -4.39 -23.73
C PHE A 73 -15.59 -3.60 -23.89
N THR A 74 -16.50 -3.75 -22.92
CA THR A 74 -17.72 -2.93 -22.79
C THR A 74 -17.52 -2.00 -21.58
N SER A 75 -17.45 -0.70 -21.84
CA SER A 75 -17.25 0.30 -20.79
C SER A 75 -18.37 0.25 -19.76
N ALA A 76 -18.02 0.25 -18.49
CA ALA A 76 -19.01 0.43 -17.43
C ALA A 76 -19.66 1.81 -17.53
N THR A 77 -20.93 1.90 -17.16
CA THR A 77 -21.75 3.13 -17.26
C THR A 77 -22.10 3.70 -15.89
N THR A 78 -21.86 2.95 -14.82
CA THR A 78 -22.18 3.35 -13.44
C THR A 78 -20.95 3.16 -12.56
N PHE A 79 -20.54 4.24 -11.88
CA PHE A 79 -19.32 4.28 -11.07
C PHE A 79 -19.65 4.52 -9.59
N GLN A 80 -20.41 3.58 -9.01
CA GLN A 80 -20.80 3.60 -7.60
C GLN A 80 -19.96 2.62 -6.80
N THR A 81 -19.67 2.94 -5.55
CA THR A 81 -19.04 2.01 -4.60
C THR A 81 -19.90 0.76 -4.45
N TYR A 82 -19.28 -0.39 -4.50
CA TYR A 82 -19.90 -1.67 -4.19
C TYR A 82 -19.26 -2.28 -2.93
N ILE A 83 -20.10 -2.68 -2.01
CA ILE A 83 -19.67 -3.34 -0.77
C ILE A 83 -19.99 -4.83 -0.88
N GLY A 84 -18.97 -5.64 -1.06
CA GLY A 84 -19.02 -7.10 -1.11
C GLY A 84 -18.93 -7.74 0.28
N HIS A 85 -18.17 -8.83 0.39
CA HIS A 85 -17.95 -9.50 1.67
C HIS A 85 -17.13 -8.62 2.63
N ARG A 86 -17.56 -8.55 3.91
CA ARG A 86 -16.91 -7.77 4.97
C ARG A 86 -16.96 -8.50 6.32
N ASP A 87 -16.56 -9.75 6.32
CA ASP A 87 -16.57 -10.63 7.48
C ASP A 87 -15.23 -10.71 8.21
N SER A 88 -14.19 -10.07 7.68
CA SER A 88 -12.90 -9.94 8.33
C SER A 88 -12.79 -8.66 9.19
N LYS A 89 -11.84 -8.66 10.13
CA LYS A 89 -11.55 -7.49 10.98
C LYS A 89 -10.80 -6.40 10.22
N ARG A 90 -10.06 -6.76 9.19
CA ARG A 90 -9.16 -5.90 8.42
C ARG A 90 -9.41 -6.10 6.93
N SER A 91 -9.06 -5.13 6.12
CA SER A 91 -9.15 -5.22 4.66
C SER A 91 -7.81 -4.99 3.99
N LEU A 92 -7.61 -5.63 2.83
CA LEU A 92 -6.55 -5.28 1.88
C LEU A 92 -7.13 -4.35 0.81
N VAL A 93 -6.66 -3.12 0.78
CA VAL A 93 -7.02 -2.12 -0.24
C VAL A 93 -5.99 -2.15 -1.37
N ILE A 94 -6.44 -2.42 -2.59
CA ILE A 94 -5.57 -2.61 -3.76
C ILE A 94 -5.81 -1.50 -4.77
N PHE A 95 -4.79 -0.68 -5.06
CA PHE A 95 -4.85 0.32 -6.12
C PHE A 95 -4.58 -0.34 -7.48
N ASP A 96 -5.66 -0.72 -8.16
CA ASP A 96 -5.68 -1.32 -9.50
C ASP A 96 -6.51 -0.46 -10.47
N SER A 97 -6.01 0.72 -10.79
CA SER A 97 -6.74 1.74 -11.57
C SER A 97 -7.34 1.24 -12.90
N LYS A 98 -6.81 0.18 -13.46
CA LYS A 98 -7.23 -0.37 -14.76
C LYS A 98 -8.09 -1.63 -14.64
N GLY A 99 -8.28 -2.18 -13.43
CA GLY A 99 -9.01 -3.43 -13.26
C GLY A 99 -8.36 -4.61 -13.99
N LEU A 100 -7.11 -4.90 -13.68
CA LEU A 100 -6.33 -5.92 -14.40
C LEU A 100 -6.06 -7.18 -13.57
N ILE A 101 -6.34 -7.17 -12.28
CA ILE A 101 -6.07 -8.34 -11.46
C ILE A 101 -7.18 -9.37 -11.61
N ARG A 102 -6.82 -10.62 -11.96
CA ARG A 102 -7.71 -11.76 -11.86
C ARG A 102 -7.62 -12.36 -10.46
N TYR A 103 -8.57 -12.01 -9.63
CA TYR A 103 -8.65 -12.53 -8.26
C TYR A 103 -9.15 -13.97 -8.26
N THR A 104 -8.54 -14.84 -7.46
CA THR A 104 -8.99 -16.22 -7.24
C THR A 104 -9.69 -16.40 -5.88
N ASP A 105 -9.68 -15.37 -5.04
CA ASP A 105 -10.28 -15.34 -3.71
C ASP A 105 -10.72 -13.90 -3.39
N ASP A 106 -11.66 -13.71 -2.47
CA ASP A 106 -12.06 -12.41 -1.93
C ASP A 106 -11.20 -11.97 -0.73
N LYS A 107 -10.19 -12.78 -0.35
CA LYS A 107 -9.31 -12.55 0.81
C LYS A 107 -7.83 -12.81 0.52
N VAL A 108 -6.98 -12.10 1.25
CA VAL A 108 -5.54 -12.36 1.38
C VAL A 108 -5.22 -12.42 2.87
N TYR A 109 -4.63 -13.51 3.34
CA TYR A 109 -4.33 -13.76 4.76
C TYR A 109 -5.56 -13.58 5.67
N GLY A 110 -6.77 -13.83 5.16
CA GLY A 110 -8.03 -13.67 5.87
C GLY A 110 -8.59 -12.23 5.86
N ASP A 111 -7.91 -11.26 5.25
CA ASP A 111 -8.37 -9.89 5.10
C ASP A 111 -9.18 -9.71 3.80
N ASN A 112 -10.40 -9.16 3.87
CA ASN A 112 -11.24 -8.93 2.69
C ASN A 112 -10.60 -7.92 1.73
N ILE A 113 -10.79 -8.13 0.43
CA ILE A 113 -10.23 -7.28 -0.61
C ILE A 113 -11.18 -6.12 -0.94
N ILE A 114 -10.59 -4.93 -1.14
CA ILE A 114 -11.24 -3.74 -1.69
C ILE A 114 -10.41 -3.26 -2.88
N ALA A 115 -10.96 -3.29 -4.08
CA ALA A 115 -10.31 -2.79 -5.29
C ALA A 115 -10.59 -1.28 -5.48
N VAL A 116 -9.52 -0.49 -5.67
CA VAL A 116 -9.61 0.94 -6.03
C VAL A 116 -9.37 1.07 -7.52
N LEU A 117 -10.39 1.49 -8.24
CA LEU A 117 -10.48 1.48 -9.69
C LEU A 117 -10.54 2.90 -10.28
N GLY A 118 -10.19 3.01 -11.56
CA GLY A 118 -10.56 4.14 -12.42
C GLY A 118 -11.91 3.89 -13.09
N GLU A 119 -12.50 4.94 -13.65
CA GLU A 119 -13.80 4.87 -14.35
C GLU A 119 -13.66 4.29 -15.80
N ASN A 120 -12.46 3.88 -16.19
CA ASN A 120 -12.20 3.21 -17.47
C ASN A 120 -11.97 1.70 -17.27
N VAL A 121 -12.96 1.04 -16.69
CA VAL A 121 -13.00 -0.42 -16.48
C VAL A 121 -14.20 -1.01 -17.21
N SER A 122 -14.17 -2.30 -17.52
CA SER A 122 -15.27 -2.99 -18.18
C SER A 122 -16.38 -3.38 -17.21
N GLU A 123 -17.61 -3.47 -17.70
CA GLU A 123 -18.75 -3.99 -16.91
C GLU A 123 -18.51 -5.47 -16.54
N GLU A 124 -17.88 -6.23 -17.43
CA GLU A 124 -17.51 -7.62 -17.18
C GLU A 124 -16.56 -7.76 -15.98
N TYR A 125 -15.63 -6.81 -15.83
CA TYR A 125 -14.73 -6.79 -14.67
C TYR A 125 -15.48 -6.46 -13.37
N LEU A 126 -16.39 -5.49 -13.41
CA LEU A 126 -17.21 -5.16 -12.23
C LEU A 126 -18.11 -6.32 -11.83
N GLU A 127 -18.70 -7.02 -12.81
CA GLU A 127 -19.50 -8.22 -12.55
C GLU A 127 -18.66 -9.35 -11.95
N PHE A 128 -17.45 -9.56 -12.48
CA PHE A 128 -16.50 -10.52 -11.92
C PHE A 128 -16.18 -10.21 -10.45
N LEU A 129 -15.93 -8.94 -10.11
CA LEU A 129 -15.68 -8.54 -8.71
C LEU A 129 -16.89 -8.80 -7.82
N ARG A 130 -18.10 -8.49 -8.30
CA ARG A 130 -19.35 -8.77 -7.57
C ARG A 130 -19.55 -10.27 -7.32
N GLN A 131 -19.33 -11.09 -8.34
CA GLN A 131 -19.45 -12.56 -8.22
C GLN A 131 -18.40 -13.16 -7.27
N THR A 132 -17.20 -12.58 -7.23
CA THR A 132 -16.14 -13.01 -6.30
C THR A 132 -16.39 -12.49 -4.86
N GLY A 133 -17.30 -11.51 -4.67
CA GLY A 133 -17.57 -10.90 -3.36
C GLY A 133 -16.59 -9.79 -2.99
N ILE A 134 -15.82 -9.26 -3.95
CA ILE A 134 -14.82 -8.21 -3.74
C ILE A 134 -15.49 -6.85 -3.77
N SER A 135 -15.23 -6.04 -2.74
CA SER A 135 -15.67 -4.63 -2.70
C SER A 135 -14.85 -3.80 -3.69
N TYR A 136 -15.46 -2.75 -4.26
CA TYR A 136 -14.72 -1.81 -5.08
C TYR A 136 -15.22 -0.37 -4.93
N LEU A 137 -14.34 0.58 -5.24
CA LEU A 137 -14.62 2.02 -5.27
C LEU A 137 -13.86 2.68 -6.43
N PHE A 138 -14.26 3.91 -6.80
CA PHE A 138 -13.68 4.62 -7.93
C PHE A 138 -12.90 5.86 -7.50
N ALA A 139 -11.63 5.92 -7.92
CA ALA A 139 -10.70 7.01 -7.66
C ALA A 139 -10.59 7.97 -8.87
N GLY A 140 -11.73 8.42 -9.38
CA GLY A 140 -11.80 9.31 -10.56
C GLY A 140 -11.60 8.59 -11.89
N ALA A 141 -11.62 9.35 -12.99
CA ALA A 141 -11.61 8.81 -14.34
C ALA A 141 -10.41 7.89 -14.64
N ASP A 142 -9.23 8.24 -14.18
CA ASP A 142 -7.99 7.49 -14.39
C ASP A 142 -7.59 6.59 -13.22
N GLY A 143 -8.31 6.65 -12.09
CA GLY A 143 -8.03 5.88 -10.87
C GLY A 143 -6.89 6.42 -10.02
N TYR A 144 -6.48 7.68 -10.24
CA TYR A 144 -5.38 8.32 -9.52
C TYR A 144 -5.82 9.46 -8.58
N ASP A 145 -7.12 9.65 -8.38
CA ASP A 145 -7.64 10.52 -7.33
C ASP A 145 -7.58 9.81 -5.97
N TYR A 146 -6.37 9.73 -5.43
CA TYR A 146 -6.11 9.07 -4.15
C TYR A 146 -6.86 9.74 -2.99
N GLU A 147 -7.07 11.08 -3.04
CA GLU A 147 -7.81 11.80 -2.01
C GLU A 147 -9.27 11.37 -1.98
N LYS A 148 -9.92 11.27 -3.17
CA LYS A 148 -11.28 10.74 -3.32
C LYS A 148 -11.37 9.31 -2.77
N ALA A 149 -10.42 8.43 -3.12
CA ALA A 149 -10.39 7.06 -2.62
C ALA A 149 -10.30 7.02 -1.09
N LEU A 150 -9.41 7.81 -0.48
CA LEU A 150 -9.25 7.86 0.96
C LEU A 150 -10.50 8.41 1.68
N HIS A 151 -11.21 9.39 1.09
CA HIS A 151 -12.48 9.86 1.60
C HIS A 151 -13.54 8.74 1.61
N ILE A 152 -13.68 7.99 0.52
CA ILE A 152 -14.61 6.87 0.43
C ILE A 152 -14.26 5.78 1.45
N LEU A 153 -12.98 5.43 1.59
CA LEU A 153 -12.52 4.48 2.60
C LEU A 153 -12.87 4.94 4.03
N TYR A 154 -12.75 6.24 4.31
CA TYR A 154 -13.11 6.80 5.60
C TYR A 154 -14.62 6.80 5.86
N ASP A 155 -15.42 7.26 4.88
CA ASP A 155 -16.85 7.51 5.07
C ASP A 155 -17.69 6.24 4.85
N GLU A 156 -17.43 5.46 3.80
CA GLU A 156 -18.27 4.30 3.45
C GLU A 156 -17.72 2.99 4.03
N PHE A 157 -16.39 2.85 4.17
CA PHE A 157 -15.76 1.67 4.75
C PHE A 157 -15.39 1.82 6.24
N ALA A 158 -15.65 3.00 6.82
CA ALA A 158 -15.38 3.33 8.23
C ALA A 158 -13.91 3.16 8.65
N MET A 159 -12.97 3.28 7.74
CA MET A 159 -11.55 3.15 8.03
C MET A 159 -11.00 4.38 8.73
N ARG A 160 -10.27 4.19 9.82
CA ARG A 160 -9.69 5.26 10.65
C ARG A 160 -8.17 5.19 10.70
N LEU A 161 -7.61 3.98 10.71
CA LEU A 161 -6.17 3.72 10.69
C LEU A 161 -5.85 2.75 9.55
N VAL A 162 -4.95 3.17 8.66
CA VAL A 162 -4.56 2.38 7.49
C VAL A 162 -3.04 2.29 7.40
N LEU A 163 -2.52 1.11 7.14
CA LEU A 163 -1.11 0.88 6.87
C LEU A 163 -0.85 0.95 5.36
N LEU A 164 0.11 1.75 4.95
CA LEU A 164 0.60 1.79 3.57
C LEU A 164 1.82 0.86 3.47
N ASP A 165 1.61 -0.33 2.93
CA ASP A 165 2.66 -1.37 2.76
C ASP A 165 3.41 -1.26 1.43
N GLY A 166 2.91 -0.47 0.50
CA GLY A 166 3.66 -0.07 -0.64
C GLY A 166 3.31 -0.72 -2.00
N GLY A 167 4.22 -1.04 -2.93
CA GLY A 167 5.65 -0.74 -3.11
C GLY A 167 6.07 0.71 -3.28
N GLY A 168 7.35 0.88 -3.57
CA GLY A 168 8.02 2.17 -3.54
C GLY A 168 7.34 3.29 -4.33
N MET A 169 6.80 2.99 -5.51
CA MET A 169 6.08 3.96 -6.34
C MET A 169 4.80 4.49 -5.68
N LEU A 170 4.01 3.60 -5.04
CA LEU A 170 2.80 4.01 -4.34
C LEU A 170 3.16 4.82 -3.10
N ASN A 171 4.17 4.37 -2.35
CA ASN A 171 4.70 5.09 -1.20
C ASN A 171 5.17 6.51 -1.59
N GLY A 172 5.91 6.65 -2.69
CA GLY A 172 6.39 7.93 -3.18
C GLY A 172 5.26 8.88 -3.61
N LEU A 173 4.20 8.34 -4.23
CA LEU A 173 3.00 9.11 -4.57
C LEU A 173 2.26 9.61 -3.32
N PHE A 174 2.07 8.75 -2.31
CA PHE A 174 1.44 9.13 -1.05
C PHE A 174 2.28 10.15 -0.28
N LEU A 175 3.62 10.01 -0.30
CA LEU A 175 4.54 10.98 0.27
C LEU A 175 4.40 12.34 -0.43
N LYS A 176 4.46 12.39 -1.77
CA LYS A 176 4.30 13.62 -2.55
C LYS A 176 2.98 14.34 -2.27
N LYS A 177 1.91 13.57 -2.09
CA LYS A 177 0.57 14.09 -1.76
C LYS A 177 0.39 14.44 -0.28
N GLN A 178 1.42 14.26 0.54
CA GLN A 178 1.41 14.52 1.98
C GLN A 178 0.31 13.75 2.73
N PHE A 179 -0.04 12.54 2.28
CA PHE A 179 -1.06 11.71 2.94
C PHE A 179 -0.50 10.95 4.14
N ILE A 180 0.81 10.70 4.19
CA ILE A 180 1.44 9.88 5.23
C ILE A 180 1.59 10.71 6.52
N ASP A 181 1.11 10.17 7.65
CA ASP A 181 1.21 10.82 8.96
C ASP A 181 2.39 10.30 9.79
N GLU A 182 2.70 9.01 9.65
CA GLU A 182 3.82 8.36 10.32
C GLU A 182 4.54 7.41 9.38
N LEU A 183 5.85 7.24 9.62
CA LEU A 183 6.66 6.18 9.03
C LEU A 183 7.02 5.15 10.10
N SER A 184 6.72 3.89 9.83
CA SER A 184 7.14 2.72 10.60
C SER A 184 8.08 1.91 9.72
N LEU A 185 9.38 2.09 9.91
CA LEU A 185 10.43 1.47 9.10
C LEU A 185 11.07 0.32 9.86
N VAL A 186 10.90 -0.88 9.34
CA VAL A 186 11.57 -2.09 9.82
C VAL A 186 12.78 -2.34 8.92
N ILE A 187 13.98 -2.27 9.49
CA ILE A 187 15.22 -2.47 8.76
C ILE A 187 15.74 -3.87 9.06
N TYR A 188 15.68 -4.73 8.06
CA TYR A 188 16.30 -6.05 8.07
C TYR A 188 17.82 -5.92 7.98
N SER A 189 18.55 -6.76 8.72
CA SER A 189 20.01 -6.74 8.82
C SER A 189 20.70 -7.36 7.58
N GLY A 190 20.35 -6.87 6.39
CA GLY A 190 20.91 -7.33 5.12
C GLY A 190 21.01 -6.22 4.08
N ILE A 191 21.68 -6.50 2.98
CA ILE A 191 22.01 -5.55 1.90
C ILE A 191 21.66 -6.19 0.56
N ASP A 192 21.15 -5.39 -0.40
CA ASP A 192 20.97 -5.76 -1.81
C ASP A 192 22.10 -5.21 -2.69
N ALA A 193 22.40 -3.92 -2.54
CA ALA A 193 23.41 -3.14 -3.23
C ALA A 193 23.18 -2.91 -4.76
N LEU A 194 22.24 -3.57 -5.43
CA LEU A 194 22.07 -3.40 -6.88
C LEU A 194 21.34 -2.09 -7.20
N SER A 195 21.92 -1.31 -8.11
CA SER A 195 21.29 -0.10 -8.65
C SER A 195 20.02 -0.44 -9.44
N GLY A 196 19.00 0.43 -9.34
CA GLY A 196 17.72 0.27 -10.05
C GLY A 196 16.73 -0.69 -9.39
N ILE A 197 17.07 -1.30 -8.24
CA ILE A 197 16.10 -2.03 -7.42
C ILE A 197 15.26 -1.05 -6.62
N SER A 198 13.95 -1.31 -6.54
CA SER A 198 12.98 -0.45 -5.83
C SER A 198 13.41 -0.12 -4.42
N SER A 199 13.35 1.18 -4.10
CA SER A 199 13.57 1.71 -2.75
C SER A 199 12.24 1.91 -2.01
N ILE A 200 12.35 2.24 -0.70
CA ILE A 200 11.19 2.44 0.17
C ILE A 200 10.22 3.53 -0.32
N TYR A 201 10.75 4.56 -1.00
CA TYR A 201 9.98 5.60 -1.67
C TYR A 201 10.57 5.88 -3.05
N GLU A 202 9.75 5.83 -4.08
CA GLU A 202 10.10 6.16 -5.46
C GLU A 202 9.03 7.05 -6.07
N TYR A 203 9.47 8.04 -6.84
CA TYR A 203 8.58 8.91 -7.59
C TYR A 203 9.13 9.14 -9.00
N LYS A 204 8.31 8.87 -10.02
CA LYS A 204 8.66 9.20 -11.40
C LYS A 204 8.24 10.63 -11.71
N GLY A 205 9.16 11.55 -11.60
CA GLY A 205 8.99 12.96 -11.88
C GLY A 205 10.16 13.50 -12.69
N LYS A 206 10.24 14.83 -12.81
CA LYS A 206 11.36 15.54 -13.43
C LYS A 206 12.45 15.79 -12.38
N ASP A 207 13.69 15.95 -12.79
CA ASP A 207 14.84 16.20 -11.90
C ASP A 207 14.69 17.44 -11.01
N CYS A 208 13.85 18.39 -11.40
CA CYS A 208 13.54 19.60 -10.63
C CYS A 208 12.43 19.40 -9.58
N GLU A 209 11.81 18.22 -9.50
CA GLU A 209 10.76 17.95 -8.52
C GLU A 209 11.35 17.36 -7.22
N TYR A 210 10.80 17.82 -6.10
CA TYR A 210 11.18 17.38 -4.75
C TYR A 210 9.96 16.76 -4.05
N PRO A 211 9.68 15.45 -4.23
CA PRO A 211 8.45 14.82 -3.73
C PRO A 211 8.22 14.93 -2.21
N ALA A 212 9.30 15.02 -1.43
CA ALA A 212 9.23 15.17 0.03
C ALA A 212 9.28 16.64 0.50
N TYR A 213 9.26 17.61 -0.42
CA TYR A 213 9.34 19.02 -0.06
C TYR A 213 8.22 19.44 0.92
N GLY A 214 8.56 20.26 1.90
CA GLY A 214 7.63 20.71 2.93
C GLY A 214 7.33 19.68 4.01
N GLN A 215 8.03 18.56 4.04
CA GLN A 215 7.88 17.53 5.06
C GLN A 215 9.17 17.35 5.86
N SER A 216 9.05 17.04 7.15
CA SER A 216 10.18 16.70 8.03
C SER A 216 9.81 15.57 8.97
N LEU A 217 10.81 14.79 9.37
CA LEU A 217 10.63 13.60 10.19
C LEU A 217 11.13 13.84 11.62
N GLU A 218 10.29 13.56 12.60
CA GLU A 218 10.61 13.53 14.01
C GLU A 218 10.72 12.08 14.46
N LEU A 219 11.88 11.66 14.94
CA LEU A 219 12.04 10.32 15.51
C LEU A 219 11.21 10.23 16.80
N MET A 220 10.24 9.32 16.80
CA MET A 220 9.37 9.06 17.96
C MET A 220 9.86 7.90 18.81
N ASP A 221 10.36 6.86 18.14
CA ASP A 221 10.79 5.64 18.82
C ASP A 221 11.82 4.87 17.98
N MET A 222 12.70 4.14 18.65
CA MET A 222 13.68 3.24 18.04
C MET A 222 13.81 1.99 18.90
N LYS A 223 13.62 0.83 18.27
CA LYS A 223 13.71 -0.46 18.97
C LYS A 223 14.64 -1.41 18.22
N GLN A 224 15.59 -1.97 18.93
CA GLN A 224 16.30 -3.15 18.47
C GLN A 224 15.40 -4.38 18.68
N CYS A 225 15.10 -5.06 17.60
CA CYS A 225 14.35 -6.31 17.58
C CYS A 225 15.31 -7.50 17.56
N ARG A 226 14.76 -8.73 17.54
CA ARG A 226 15.57 -9.94 17.38
C ARG A 226 16.31 -9.96 16.04
N ASP A 227 17.35 -10.75 15.95
CA ASP A 227 18.10 -11.09 14.73
C ASP A 227 18.72 -9.87 14.01
N GLY A 228 19.05 -8.82 14.75
CA GLY A 228 19.66 -7.61 14.21
C GLY A 228 18.71 -6.66 13.49
N VAL A 229 17.40 -6.94 13.51
CA VAL A 229 16.38 -6.05 12.95
C VAL A 229 16.22 -4.81 13.81
N ILE A 230 16.07 -3.65 13.19
CA ILE A 230 15.80 -2.36 13.84
C ILE A 230 14.43 -1.85 13.39
N TRP A 231 13.63 -1.41 14.33
CA TRP A 231 12.37 -0.73 14.07
C TRP A 231 12.45 0.73 14.44
N LEU A 232 12.19 1.61 13.46
CA LEU A 232 12.16 3.06 13.60
C LEU A 232 10.74 3.58 13.40
N LYS A 233 10.30 4.50 14.27
CA LYS A 233 9.03 5.21 14.13
C LYS A 233 9.30 6.70 14.01
N TYR A 234 8.74 7.30 12.96
CA TYR A 234 8.80 8.74 12.74
C TYR A 234 7.41 9.32 12.60
N LYS A 235 7.19 10.49 13.17
CA LYS A 235 6.09 11.37 12.83
C LYS A 235 6.50 12.22 11.62
N ILE A 236 5.60 12.39 10.68
CA ILE A 236 5.82 13.27 9.54
C ILE A 236 5.10 14.59 9.80
N HIS A 237 5.88 15.65 9.94
CA HIS A 237 5.38 17.02 10.00
C HIS A 237 5.25 17.55 8.59
N LYS A 238 4.11 18.16 8.29
CA LYS A 238 3.76 18.74 7.00
C LYS A 238 3.71 20.27 7.17
N LYS A 239 4.38 21.03 6.30
CA LYS A 239 4.21 22.50 6.28
C LYS A 239 2.84 22.81 5.69
N ASP A 240 2.08 23.66 6.37
CA ASP A 240 0.87 24.21 5.80
C ASP A 240 1.21 24.99 4.52
N ASN A 241 0.68 24.57 3.37
CA ASN A 241 0.85 25.24 2.08
C ASN A 241 0.08 26.57 2.00
N ASN A 242 -0.24 27.20 3.13
CA ASN A 242 -1.06 28.43 3.19
C ASN A 242 -0.25 29.74 3.13
N HIS A 243 1.04 29.68 2.75
CA HIS A 243 1.85 30.89 2.56
C HIS A 243 2.70 30.76 1.29
N GLU A 244 2.09 30.99 0.14
CA GLU A 244 2.65 31.64 -1.04
C GLU A 244 1.67 32.64 -1.58
#